data_e82675dd28dc41f274f7ccb52e2f7613
#
_entry.id   e82675dd28dc41f274f7ccb52e2f7613
#
_cell.length_a   1.000
_cell.length_b   1.000
_cell.length_c   1.000
_cell.angle_alpha   90.00
_cell.angle_beta   90.00
_cell.angle_gamma   90.00
#
_symmetry.space_group_name_H-M   'P 1'
#
loop_
_entity.id
_entity.type
_entity.pdbx_description
1 polymer ?
#
loop_
_entity_poly.entity_id
_entity_poly.type
_entity_poly.pdbx_seq_one_letter_code
_entity_poly.pdbx_strand_id
1 'polypeptide(L)'
;EARTTQKFSCAWNCYYCPNEPKQPRSYLHDEPSVLRANQNGFDAVLQFTERVATLVMNGHPPDKIELLVLGGTWTSYPHAYQEEFCRDLFYAANTFSTRGGELRPRLSLEEEQAANEGASCKIIGLTLETRPDCIDAEELRRLRRYGCTRVQLGLQHTDADILSTINRGCTAVDAAVA
;
A
#
# COMPACT_ATOMS: atom_id res chain seq x y z
N GLU A 1 -4.92 1.33 22.20
CA GLU A 1 -3.70 1.78 21.50
C GLU A 1 -4.10 2.84 20.48
N ALA A 2 -3.41 4.00 20.53
CA ALA A 2 -3.74 5.11 19.66
C ALA A 2 -3.43 4.71 18.22
N ARG A 3 -4.46 4.51 17.41
CA ARG A 3 -4.32 4.44 15.97
C ARG A 3 -3.65 5.72 15.51
N THR A 4 -2.59 5.60 14.75
CA THR A 4 -1.99 6.75 14.07
C THR A 4 -3.08 7.36 13.19
N THR A 5 -3.70 8.43 13.67
CA THR A 5 -4.57 9.23 12.81
C THR A 5 -3.69 9.77 11.71
N GLN A 6 -3.86 9.24 10.50
CA GLN A 6 -3.09 9.65 9.33
C GLN A 6 -3.29 11.14 9.09
N LYS A 7 -2.29 11.92 9.47
CA LYS A 7 -2.25 13.38 9.24
C LYS A 7 -1.41 13.76 8.02
N PHE A 8 -1.07 12.78 7.18
CA PHE A 8 -0.24 12.96 6.00
C PHE A 8 -1.01 12.56 4.74
N SER A 9 -0.62 13.14 3.65
CA SER A 9 -1.13 12.90 2.30
C SER A 9 0.05 12.91 1.33
N CYS A 10 -0.19 12.58 0.06
CA CYS A 10 0.80 12.75 -0.98
C CYS A 10 1.35 14.19 -0.99
N ALA A 11 2.67 14.34 -1.00
CA ALA A 11 3.35 15.63 -0.89
C ALA A 11 3.21 16.51 -2.15
N TRP A 12 2.87 15.92 -3.29
CA TRP A 12 2.78 16.62 -4.58
C TRP A 12 1.37 17.15 -4.85
N ASN A 13 1.31 18.20 -5.68
CA ASN A 13 0.07 18.86 -6.07
C ASN A 13 -0.21 18.71 -7.57
N CYS A 14 -0.24 17.48 -8.07
CA CYS A 14 -0.59 17.20 -9.46
C CYS A 14 -2.06 17.58 -9.71
N TYR A 15 -2.33 18.31 -10.82
CA TYR A 15 -3.66 18.87 -11.07
C TYR A 15 -4.71 17.84 -11.46
N TYR A 16 -4.30 16.66 -11.95
CA TYR A 16 -5.21 15.57 -12.27
C TYR A 16 -5.61 14.71 -11.07
N CYS A 17 -4.92 14.85 -9.93
CA CYS A 17 -5.27 14.07 -8.74
C CYS A 17 -6.47 14.69 -8.03
N PRO A 18 -7.54 13.92 -7.77
CA PRO A 18 -8.62 14.37 -6.91
C PRO A 18 -8.10 14.69 -5.51
N ASN A 19 -8.67 15.70 -4.89
CA ASN A 19 -8.29 16.20 -3.58
C ASN A 19 -9.54 16.58 -2.78
N GLU A 20 -10.31 15.58 -2.39
CA GLU A 20 -11.52 15.77 -1.59
C GLU A 20 -11.17 16.11 -0.14
N PRO A 21 -11.95 17.00 0.52
CA PRO A 21 -11.75 17.30 1.92
C PRO A 21 -11.86 16.04 2.79
N LYS A 22 -10.90 15.85 3.70
CA LYS A 22 -10.82 14.71 4.64
C LYS A 22 -10.62 13.33 3.98
N GLN A 23 -10.27 13.29 2.71
CA GLN A 23 -9.91 12.05 2.00
C GLN A 23 -8.42 12.06 1.61
N PRO A 24 -7.79 10.89 1.44
CA PRO A 24 -6.46 10.81 0.89
C PRO A 24 -6.46 11.34 -0.54
N ARG A 25 -5.39 12.07 -0.92
CA ARG A 25 -5.22 12.53 -2.29
C ARG A 25 -5.00 11.34 -3.22
N SER A 26 -5.43 11.44 -4.45
CA SER A 26 -5.30 10.57 -5.62
C SER A 26 -6.54 9.77 -5.99
N TYR A 27 -7.45 9.53 -5.05
CA TYR A 27 -8.66 8.75 -5.26
C TYR A 27 -9.88 9.46 -4.69
N LEU A 28 -11.05 9.21 -5.28
CA LEU A 28 -12.33 9.70 -4.79
C LEU A 28 -12.85 8.80 -3.66
N HIS A 29 -13.67 9.37 -2.78
CA HIS A 29 -14.21 8.65 -1.61
C HIS A 29 -15.08 7.45 -1.96
N ASP A 30 -15.70 7.44 -3.14
CA ASP A 30 -16.59 6.38 -3.63
C ASP A 30 -15.89 5.28 -4.43
N GLU A 31 -14.58 5.40 -4.65
CA GLU A 31 -13.81 4.34 -5.29
C GLU A 31 -13.68 3.10 -4.38
N PRO A 32 -13.75 1.88 -4.93
CA PRO A 32 -13.89 0.65 -4.13
C PRO A 32 -12.81 0.44 -3.07
N SER A 33 -11.57 0.85 -3.34
CA SER A 33 -10.46 0.74 -2.38
C SER A 33 -10.60 1.76 -1.24
N VAL A 34 -11.02 2.99 -1.55
CA VAL A 34 -11.21 4.06 -0.57
C VAL A 34 -12.46 3.81 0.27
N LEU A 35 -13.54 3.29 -0.33
CA LEU A 35 -14.72 2.85 0.41
C LEU A 35 -14.36 1.83 1.49
N ARG A 36 -13.57 0.79 1.15
CA ARG A 36 -13.09 -0.19 2.15
C ARG A 36 -12.22 0.45 3.21
N ALA A 37 -11.32 1.34 2.80
CA ALA A 37 -10.48 2.05 3.74
C ALA A 37 -11.29 2.91 4.73
N ASN A 38 -12.28 3.66 4.25
CA ASN A 38 -13.19 4.44 5.08
C ASN A 38 -14.00 3.57 6.03
N GLN A 39 -14.59 2.45 5.54
CA GLN A 39 -15.36 1.50 6.34
C GLN A 39 -14.53 0.89 7.46
N ASN A 40 -13.25 0.65 7.21
CA ASN A 40 -12.31 0.05 8.15
C ASN A 40 -11.45 1.08 8.91
N GLY A 41 -11.76 2.37 8.82
CA GLY A 41 -10.99 3.43 9.49
C GLY A 41 -9.51 3.43 9.09
N PHE A 42 -9.20 3.07 7.86
CA PHE A 42 -7.85 2.92 7.30
C PHE A 42 -6.94 1.90 8.05
N ASP A 43 -7.54 1.01 8.84
CA ASP A 43 -6.80 -0.08 9.49
C ASP A 43 -6.41 -1.15 8.47
N ALA A 44 -5.12 -1.45 8.34
CA ALA A 44 -4.60 -2.39 7.35
C ALA A 44 -5.07 -3.83 7.60
N VAL A 45 -5.14 -4.24 8.87
CA VAL A 45 -5.57 -5.59 9.27
C VAL A 45 -7.04 -5.80 8.93
N LEU A 46 -7.88 -4.83 9.24
CA LEU A 46 -9.33 -4.91 8.94
C LEU A 46 -9.59 -4.91 7.44
N GLN A 47 -8.94 -4.02 6.67
CA GLN A 47 -9.08 -3.97 5.21
C GLN A 47 -8.66 -5.29 4.55
N PHE A 48 -7.51 -5.85 4.94
CA PHE A 48 -7.04 -7.14 4.43
C PHE A 48 -8.03 -8.25 4.78
N THR A 49 -8.38 -8.34 6.04
CA THR A 49 -9.23 -9.42 6.57
C THR A 49 -10.62 -9.43 5.93
N GLU A 50 -11.26 -8.26 5.80
CA GLU A 50 -12.56 -8.13 5.16
C GLU A 50 -12.49 -8.50 3.67
N ARG A 51 -11.45 -8.01 2.97
CA ARG A 51 -11.31 -8.30 1.54
C ARG A 51 -11.08 -9.77 1.26
N VAL A 52 -10.19 -10.41 1.99
CA VAL A 52 -9.91 -11.85 1.83
C VAL A 52 -11.12 -12.68 2.23
N ALA A 53 -11.84 -12.29 3.29
CA ALA A 53 -13.10 -12.96 3.66
C ALA A 53 -14.14 -12.91 2.56
N THR A 54 -14.30 -11.75 1.91
CA THR A 54 -15.21 -11.59 0.78
C THR A 54 -14.82 -12.50 -0.39
N LEU A 55 -13.51 -12.63 -0.68
CA LEU A 55 -13.03 -13.53 -1.73
C LEU A 55 -13.33 -14.99 -1.39
N VAL A 56 -13.10 -15.40 -0.14
CA VAL A 56 -13.39 -16.76 0.34
C VAL A 56 -14.90 -17.07 0.24
N MET A 57 -15.76 -16.13 0.65
CA MET A 57 -17.22 -16.30 0.51
C MET A 57 -17.66 -16.45 -0.96
N ASN A 58 -16.92 -15.88 -1.89
CA ASN A 58 -17.13 -16.02 -3.33
C ASN A 58 -16.44 -17.26 -3.93
N GLY A 59 -15.89 -18.15 -3.11
CA GLY A 59 -15.32 -19.43 -3.53
C GLY A 59 -13.84 -19.39 -3.92
N HIS A 60 -13.13 -18.28 -3.67
CA HIS A 60 -11.69 -18.18 -3.95
C HIS A 60 -10.87 -18.70 -2.76
N PRO A 61 -9.91 -19.62 -2.96
CA PRO A 61 -9.01 -20.04 -1.90
C PRO A 61 -8.04 -18.92 -1.53
N PRO A 62 -7.78 -18.67 -0.23
CA PRO A 62 -6.90 -17.60 0.22
C PRO A 62 -5.43 -18.03 0.38
N ASP A 63 -5.02 -19.13 -0.25
CA ASP A 63 -3.70 -19.74 -0.09
C ASP A 63 -2.57 -18.90 -0.67
N LYS A 64 -2.86 -18.06 -1.69
CA LYS A 64 -1.91 -17.17 -2.37
C LYS A 64 -2.55 -15.81 -2.62
N ILE A 65 -2.01 -14.78 -2.00
CA ILE A 65 -2.51 -13.41 -2.10
C ILE A 65 -1.47 -12.51 -2.77
N GLU A 66 -1.86 -11.84 -3.83
CA GLU A 66 -1.17 -10.64 -4.31
C GLU A 66 -1.81 -9.39 -3.73
N LEU A 67 -1.00 -8.54 -3.15
CA LEU A 67 -1.41 -7.24 -2.62
C LEU A 67 -1.02 -6.13 -3.58
N LEU A 68 -1.96 -5.25 -3.88
CA LEU A 68 -1.72 -4.01 -4.57
C LEU A 68 -2.13 -2.86 -3.65
N VAL A 69 -1.13 -2.13 -3.16
CA VAL A 69 -1.35 -0.96 -2.31
C VAL A 69 -1.58 0.24 -3.22
N LEU A 70 -2.83 0.70 -3.23
CA LEU A 70 -3.26 1.86 -4.00
C LEU A 70 -3.24 3.10 -3.11
N GLY A 71 -2.87 4.23 -3.68
CA GLY A 71 -2.84 5.48 -2.94
C GLY A 71 -2.10 6.58 -3.69
N GLY A 72 -1.61 7.54 -2.94
CA GLY A 72 -0.69 8.55 -3.45
C GLY A 72 0.72 7.99 -3.65
N THR A 73 1.71 8.86 -3.55
CA THR A 73 3.11 8.43 -3.65
C THR A 73 3.52 7.74 -2.36
N TRP A 74 3.67 6.42 -2.37
CA TRP A 74 4.02 5.62 -1.20
C TRP A 74 5.25 6.13 -0.46
N THR A 75 6.31 6.42 -1.20
CA THR A 75 7.60 6.89 -0.65
C THR A 75 7.55 8.26 0.03
N SER A 76 6.43 9.01 -0.11
CA SER A 76 6.23 10.26 0.59
C SER A 76 5.67 10.10 2.01
N TYR A 77 5.26 8.91 2.39
CA TYR A 77 4.70 8.65 3.70
C TYR A 77 5.81 8.45 4.75
N PRO A 78 5.54 8.72 6.05
CA PRO A 78 6.52 8.46 7.10
C PRO A 78 6.97 6.99 7.13
N HIS A 79 8.27 6.74 7.25
CA HIS A 79 8.81 5.38 7.23
C HIS A 79 8.23 4.48 8.32
N ALA A 80 7.99 5.03 9.52
CA ALA A 80 7.36 4.29 10.60
C ALA A 80 5.95 3.79 10.22
N TYR A 81 5.18 4.59 9.50
CA TYR A 81 3.88 4.19 8.99
C TYR A 81 4.00 3.13 7.89
N GLN A 82 4.96 3.28 6.97
CA GLN A 82 5.18 2.32 5.90
C GLN A 82 5.52 0.93 6.47
N GLU A 83 6.41 0.89 7.48
CA GLU A 83 6.81 -0.34 8.16
C GLU A 83 5.63 -0.97 8.92
N GLU A 84 4.90 -0.17 9.70
CA GLU A 84 3.72 -0.61 10.43
C GLU A 84 2.65 -1.18 9.49
N PHE A 85 2.35 -0.48 8.40
CA PHE A 85 1.36 -0.91 7.41
C PHE A 85 1.74 -2.26 6.77
N CYS A 86 2.99 -2.40 6.32
CA CYS A 86 3.45 -3.65 5.72
C CYS A 86 3.47 -4.79 6.74
N ARG A 87 3.96 -4.56 7.97
CA ARG A 87 3.88 -5.54 9.08
C ARG A 87 2.46 -6.00 9.30
N ASP A 88 1.51 -5.08 9.36
CA ASP A 88 0.13 -5.38 9.67
C ASP A 88 -0.57 -6.15 8.55
N LEU A 89 -0.17 -5.98 7.29
CA LEU A 89 -0.62 -6.84 6.19
C LEU A 89 -0.14 -8.29 6.35
N PHE A 90 1.14 -8.51 6.68
CA PHE A 90 1.66 -9.86 6.94
C PHE A 90 1.01 -10.48 8.18
N TYR A 91 0.86 -9.70 9.26
CA TYR A 91 0.14 -10.15 10.45
C TYR A 91 -1.30 -10.58 10.14
N ALA A 92 -2.04 -9.80 9.36
CA ALA A 92 -3.40 -10.13 8.96
C ALA A 92 -3.47 -11.44 8.17
N ALA A 93 -2.53 -11.66 7.26
CA ALA A 93 -2.42 -12.91 6.52
C ALA A 93 -2.08 -14.10 7.42
N ASN A 94 -1.13 -13.93 8.33
CA ASN A 94 -0.70 -14.99 9.26
C ASN A 94 -1.79 -15.41 10.25
N THR A 95 -2.68 -14.47 10.60
CA THR A 95 -3.76 -14.72 11.57
C THR A 95 -5.12 -14.96 10.92
N PHE A 96 -5.20 -14.93 9.60
CA PHE A 96 -6.47 -15.04 8.87
C PHE A 96 -7.23 -16.35 9.19
N SER A 97 -6.54 -17.47 9.31
CA SER A 97 -7.14 -18.78 9.65
C SER A 97 -7.58 -18.93 11.11
N THR A 98 -7.09 -18.06 12.01
CA THR A 98 -7.45 -18.06 13.44
C THR A 98 -8.67 -17.20 13.75
N ARG A 99 -9.46 -16.82 12.74
CA ARG A 99 -10.66 -15.98 12.91
C ARG A 99 -11.64 -16.61 13.89
N GLY A 100 -12.05 -15.83 14.89
CA GLY A 100 -12.94 -16.28 15.96
C GLY A 100 -12.22 -16.78 17.22
N GLY A 101 -10.88 -16.87 17.18
CA GLY A 101 -10.04 -17.10 18.35
C GLY A 101 -9.36 -15.83 18.84
N GLU A 102 -8.63 -15.94 19.94
CA GLU A 102 -7.78 -14.88 20.45
C GLU A 102 -6.60 -14.66 19.51
N LEU A 103 -6.45 -13.42 18.99
CA LEU A 103 -5.34 -13.07 18.11
C LEU A 103 -4.07 -12.86 18.95
N ARG A 104 -2.96 -13.48 18.52
CA ARG A 104 -1.66 -13.24 19.13
C ARG A 104 -1.21 -11.78 18.96
N PRO A 105 -0.29 -11.29 19.80
CA PRO A 105 0.36 -10.00 19.58
C PRO A 105 1.10 -9.94 18.23
N ARG A 106 1.24 -8.72 17.70
CA ARG A 106 2.07 -8.47 16.52
C ARG A 106 3.55 -8.68 16.84
N LEU A 107 4.26 -9.27 15.92
CA LEU A 107 5.72 -9.40 15.93
C LEU A 107 6.36 -8.25 15.16
N SER A 108 7.67 -8.26 14.99
CA SER A 108 8.38 -7.36 14.08
C SER A 108 7.99 -7.65 12.62
N LEU A 109 8.27 -6.70 11.71
CA LEU A 109 8.02 -6.91 10.28
C LEU A 109 8.72 -8.17 9.75
N GLU A 110 9.99 -8.34 10.08
CA GLU A 110 10.79 -9.47 9.64
C GLU A 110 10.28 -10.81 10.18
N GLU A 111 9.83 -10.83 11.43
CA GLU A 111 9.24 -12.03 12.03
C GLU A 111 7.88 -12.36 11.41
N GLU A 112 7.04 -11.35 11.10
CA GLU A 112 5.76 -11.57 10.40
C GLU A 112 5.99 -12.07 8.97
N GLN A 113 6.99 -11.57 8.27
CA GLN A 113 7.38 -12.07 6.94
C GLN A 113 7.83 -13.53 7.00
N ALA A 114 8.73 -13.86 7.93
CA ALA A 114 9.22 -15.22 8.12
C ALA A 114 8.06 -16.19 8.48
N ALA A 115 7.16 -15.78 9.37
CA ALA A 115 5.98 -16.56 9.71
C ALA A 115 5.05 -16.79 8.51
N ASN A 116 4.98 -15.83 7.57
CA ASN A 116 4.13 -15.94 6.39
C ASN A 116 4.60 -17.00 5.39
N GLU A 117 5.87 -17.39 5.41
CA GLU A 117 6.38 -18.49 4.56
C GLU A 117 5.66 -19.82 4.85
N GLY A 118 5.27 -20.05 6.10
CA GLY A 118 4.54 -21.24 6.54
C GLY A 118 3.03 -21.06 6.67
N ALA A 119 2.49 -19.86 6.49
CA ALA A 119 1.08 -19.56 6.71
C ALA A 119 0.16 -20.24 5.68
N SER A 120 -1.10 -20.45 6.06
CA SER A 120 -2.15 -20.94 5.14
C SER A 120 -2.63 -19.86 4.16
N CYS A 121 -2.47 -18.59 4.51
CA CYS A 121 -2.75 -17.44 3.69
C CYS A 121 -1.41 -16.74 3.42
N LYS A 122 -0.82 -16.93 2.23
CA LYS A 122 0.52 -16.43 1.90
C LYS A 122 0.44 -15.19 1.05
N ILE A 123 1.16 -14.16 1.44
CA ILE A 123 1.42 -13.00 0.57
C ILE A 123 2.57 -13.39 -0.37
N ILE A 124 2.24 -13.65 -1.63
CA ILE A 124 3.22 -14.03 -2.67
C ILE A 124 3.68 -12.84 -3.50
N GLY A 125 3.00 -11.72 -3.39
CA GLY A 125 3.33 -10.49 -4.09
C GLY A 125 2.83 -9.27 -3.34
N LEU A 126 3.68 -8.25 -3.25
CA LEU A 126 3.35 -6.93 -2.73
C LEU A 126 3.77 -5.89 -3.75
N THR A 127 2.79 -5.16 -4.29
CA THR A 127 3.01 -4.07 -5.24
C THR A 127 2.82 -2.74 -4.53
N LEU A 128 3.80 -1.86 -4.65
CA LEU A 128 3.77 -0.49 -4.12
C LEU A 128 3.90 0.51 -5.26
N GLU A 129 3.12 1.59 -5.21
CA GLU A 129 3.11 2.63 -6.23
C GLU A 129 3.89 3.86 -5.76
N THR A 130 4.74 4.38 -6.63
CA THR A 130 5.50 5.61 -6.35
C THR A 130 5.77 6.42 -7.61
N ARG A 131 6.50 7.49 -7.45
CA ARG A 131 6.94 8.38 -8.53
C ARG A 131 8.35 8.01 -8.99
N PRO A 132 8.69 8.22 -10.27
CA PRO A 132 10.04 7.97 -10.77
C PRO A 132 11.11 8.77 -10.01
N ASP A 133 10.85 10.05 -9.73
CA ASP A 133 11.76 10.97 -9.02
C ASP A 133 11.91 10.67 -7.52
N CYS A 134 11.26 9.62 -7.02
CA CYS A 134 11.32 9.18 -5.62
C CYS A 134 12.04 7.84 -5.46
N ILE A 135 12.62 7.30 -6.53
CA ILE A 135 13.31 6.01 -6.50
C ILE A 135 14.82 6.23 -6.58
N ASP A 136 15.51 5.68 -5.60
CA ASP A 136 16.95 5.52 -5.58
C ASP A 136 17.32 4.16 -4.99
N ALA A 137 18.61 3.86 -4.92
CA ALA A 137 19.10 2.58 -4.42
C ALA A 137 18.77 2.34 -2.93
N GLU A 138 18.66 3.39 -2.12
CA GLU A 138 18.28 3.29 -0.72
C GLU A 138 16.80 2.98 -0.59
N GLU A 139 15.96 3.68 -1.34
CA GLU A 139 14.53 3.45 -1.36
C GLU A 139 14.19 2.03 -1.85
N LEU A 140 14.84 1.55 -2.91
CA LEU A 140 14.66 0.18 -3.38
C LEU A 140 15.00 -0.88 -2.32
N ARG A 141 16.08 -0.66 -1.54
CA ARG A 141 16.41 -1.55 -0.41
C ARG A 141 15.32 -1.50 0.67
N ARG A 142 14.78 -0.32 0.96
CA ARG A 142 13.70 -0.14 1.93
C ARG A 142 12.42 -0.82 1.48
N LEU A 143 12.01 -0.61 0.23
CA LEU A 143 10.86 -1.30 -0.36
C LEU A 143 11.04 -2.82 -0.32
N ARG A 144 12.25 -3.32 -0.62
CA ARG A 144 12.56 -4.75 -0.53
C ARG A 144 12.44 -5.28 0.89
N ARG A 145 12.92 -4.53 1.89
CA ARG A 145 12.75 -4.87 3.30
C ARG A 145 11.28 -4.98 3.69
N TYR A 146 10.42 -4.14 3.14
CA TYR A 146 8.97 -4.20 3.36
C TYR A 146 8.29 -5.41 2.70
N GLY A 147 9.03 -6.21 1.93
CA GLY A 147 8.49 -7.36 1.21
C GLY A 147 7.95 -7.01 -0.17
N CYS A 148 8.22 -5.81 -0.68
CA CYS A 148 7.81 -5.40 -2.02
C CYS A 148 8.45 -6.30 -3.09
N THR A 149 7.60 -6.84 -3.98
CA THR A 149 8.00 -7.68 -5.11
C THR A 149 7.85 -6.98 -6.45
N ARG A 150 7.07 -5.90 -6.49
CA ARG A 150 6.83 -5.09 -7.69
C ARG A 150 6.70 -3.62 -7.32
N VAL A 151 7.45 -2.76 -7.99
CA VAL A 151 7.28 -1.31 -7.90
C VAL A 151 6.52 -0.84 -9.15
N GLN A 152 5.47 -0.05 -8.95
CA GLN A 152 4.79 0.66 -10.03
C GLN A 152 5.23 2.12 -10.03
N LEU A 153 5.75 2.57 -11.20
CA LEU A 153 6.19 3.95 -11.38
C LEU A 153 5.16 4.75 -12.15
N GLY A 154 4.59 5.74 -11.51
CA GLY A 154 3.60 6.63 -12.12
C GLY A 154 4.27 7.68 -13.00
N LEU A 155 4.61 7.35 -14.24
CA LEU A 155 5.18 8.30 -15.19
C LEU A 155 4.15 9.35 -15.65
N GLN A 156 2.95 8.94 -15.95
CA GLN A 156 1.79 9.70 -16.44
C GLN A 156 1.86 10.05 -17.93
N HIS A 157 2.93 10.67 -18.41
CA HIS A 157 3.16 10.98 -19.83
C HIS A 157 4.65 11.09 -20.15
N THR A 158 5.02 11.00 -21.43
CA THR A 158 6.40 11.14 -21.90
C THR A 158 6.71 12.56 -22.41
N ASP A 159 5.70 13.33 -22.75
CA ASP A 159 5.81 14.70 -23.22
C ASP A 159 6.00 15.67 -22.04
N ALA A 160 7.07 16.49 -22.13
CA ALA A 160 7.44 17.42 -21.05
C ALA A 160 6.43 18.57 -20.86
N ASP A 161 5.81 19.04 -21.94
CA ASP A 161 4.84 20.15 -21.87
C ASP A 161 3.55 19.66 -21.19
N ILE A 162 3.14 18.44 -21.48
CA ILE A 162 2.00 17.80 -20.80
C ILE A 162 2.32 17.62 -19.31
N LEU A 163 3.48 17.07 -18.97
CA LEU A 163 3.90 16.88 -17.57
C LEU A 163 3.95 18.19 -16.80
N SER A 164 4.43 19.26 -17.45
CA SER A 164 4.43 20.61 -16.89
C SER A 164 3.01 21.14 -16.69
N THR A 165 2.13 20.99 -17.69
CA THR A 165 0.73 21.45 -17.63
C THR A 165 -0.04 20.80 -16.48
N ILE A 166 0.18 19.53 -16.20
CA ILE A 166 -0.47 18.80 -15.11
C ILE A 166 0.25 18.98 -13.76
N ASN A 167 1.26 19.81 -13.69
CA ASN A 167 2.08 20.04 -12.49
C ASN A 167 2.68 18.74 -11.93
N ARG A 168 3.19 17.86 -12.82
CA ARG A 168 3.73 16.56 -12.39
C ARG A 168 5.03 16.70 -11.59
N GLY A 169 5.91 17.64 -11.96
CA GLY A 169 7.17 17.91 -11.27
C GLY A 169 8.27 16.86 -11.47
N CYS A 170 8.04 15.86 -12.33
CA CYS A 170 9.07 14.93 -12.80
C CYS A 170 8.95 14.74 -14.32
N THR A 171 10.00 14.25 -14.94
CA THR A 171 10.14 14.12 -16.40
C THR A 171 10.24 12.65 -16.83
N ALA A 172 10.20 12.42 -18.15
CA ALA A 172 10.46 11.09 -18.71
C ALA A 172 11.92 10.63 -18.47
N VAL A 173 12.85 11.58 -18.27
CA VAL A 173 14.25 11.26 -17.93
C VAL A 173 14.33 10.65 -16.53
N ASP A 174 13.60 11.20 -15.56
CA ASP A 174 13.54 10.63 -14.21
C ASP A 174 13.05 9.19 -14.24
N ALA A 175 12.06 8.89 -15.10
CA ALA A 175 11.55 7.52 -15.27
C ALA A 175 12.52 6.58 -15.99
N ALA A 176 13.43 7.10 -16.80
CA ALA A 176 14.44 6.29 -17.49
C ALA A 176 15.64 5.95 -16.59
N VAL A 177 15.82 6.71 -15.51
CA VAL A 177 16.92 6.52 -14.52
C VAL A 177 16.46 5.71 -13.32
N ALA A 178 15.16 5.74 -12.99
CA ALA A 178 14.57 4.97 -11.89
C ALA A 178 14.52 3.47 -12.18
#